data_23986a7d3ee8158edc000074da7d1c6c
#
_entry.id   23986a7d3ee8158edc000074da7d1c6c
#
_cell.length_a   1.000
_cell.length_b   1.000
_cell.length_c   1.000
_cell.angle_alpha   90.00
_cell.angle_beta   90.00
_cell.angle_gamma   90.00
#
_symmetry.space_group_name_H-M   'P 1'
#
loop_
_entity.id
_entity.type
_entity.pdbx_description
1 polymer ?
#
loop_
_entity_poly.entity_id
_entity_poly.type
_entity_poly.pdbx_seq_one_letter_code
_entity_poly.pdbx_strand_id
1 'polypeptide(L)'
;MRWNGETALPAPIVLPGGTNITLPSRGSHEIPCRYFAPKTYTPESQATSIAPKGTFMHIHGGGWVLFDEKSTDTLLNFYAEQTGCLVISVGYRLAPEDPWPKGVEDVEDAAQYLVENGRDKGWGDLSYIGGEVGD
;
A
#
# COMPACT_ATOMS: atom_id res chain seq x y z
N MET A 1 2.82 17.37 15.23
CA MET A 1 1.79 17.68 16.25
C MET A 1 1.56 16.42 17.09
N ARG A 2 1.74 16.51 18.37
CA ARG A 2 1.44 15.36 19.25
C ARG A 2 -0.06 15.31 19.52
N TRP A 3 -0.62 14.11 19.41
CA TRP A 3 -2.00 13.89 19.84
C TRP A 3 -2.08 14.01 21.37
N ASN A 4 -3.00 14.84 21.86
CA ASN A 4 -3.15 15.11 23.29
C ASN A 4 -4.06 14.11 24.03
N GLY A 5 -4.63 13.15 23.31
CA GLY A 5 -5.58 12.17 23.89
C GLY A 5 -7.00 12.69 24.12
N GLU A 6 -7.24 13.98 23.92
CA GLU A 6 -8.55 14.59 24.18
C GLU A 6 -9.38 14.78 22.92
N THR A 7 -8.73 14.84 21.76
CA THR A 7 -9.38 15.02 20.47
C THR A 7 -9.29 13.73 19.64
N ALA A 8 -10.39 13.29 19.07
CA ALA A 8 -10.36 12.18 18.13
C ALA A 8 -9.44 12.53 16.94
N LEU A 9 -8.65 11.57 16.50
CA LEU A 9 -7.90 11.70 15.25
C LEU A 9 -8.91 11.91 14.11
N PRO A 10 -8.63 12.83 13.17
CA PRO A 10 -9.51 13.00 12.03
C PRO A 10 -9.60 11.70 11.24
N ALA A 11 -10.80 11.40 10.75
CA ALA A 11 -10.99 10.25 9.88
C ALA A 11 -10.14 10.39 8.61
N PRO A 12 -9.53 9.32 8.11
CA PRO A 12 -8.78 9.37 6.87
C PRO A 12 -9.68 9.73 5.70
N ILE A 13 -9.14 10.49 4.75
CA ILE A 13 -9.83 10.80 3.50
C ILE A 13 -9.76 9.58 2.60
N VAL A 14 -10.92 9.02 2.26
CA VAL A 14 -11.02 7.88 1.35
C VAL A 14 -11.33 8.37 -0.05
N LEU A 15 -10.44 8.10 -1.01
CA LEU A 15 -10.61 8.48 -2.40
C LEU A 15 -11.25 7.35 -3.21
N PRO A 16 -12.15 7.68 -4.17
CA PRO A 16 -12.85 6.65 -4.97
C PRO A 16 -11.95 5.90 -5.95
N GLY A 17 -10.78 6.46 -6.28
CA GLY A 17 -9.82 5.83 -7.19
C GLY A 17 -8.99 4.70 -6.59
N GLY A 18 -9.06 4.48 -5.28
CA GLY A 18 -8.34 3.41 -4.61
C GLY A 18 -9.02 2.05 -4.77
N THR A 19 -8.22 1.01 -4.96
CA THR A 19 -8.70 -0.37 -5.09
C THR A 19 -8.16 -1.22 -3.94
N ASN A 20 -9.06 -1.92 -3.26
CA ASN A 20 -8.68 -2.84 -2.18
C ASN A 20 -8.41 -4.23 -2.75
N ILE A 21 -7.31 -4.82 -2.34
CA ILE A 21 -6.92 -6.19 -2.69
C ILE A 21 -6.32 -6.88 -1.48
N THR A 22 -6.06 -8.18 -1.60
CA THR A 22 -5.27 -8.93 -0.64
C THR A 22 -4.08 -9.58 -1.33
N LEU A 23 -2.96 -9.65 -0.62
CA LEU A 23 -1.78 -10.39 -1.04
C LEU A 23 -1.56 -11.58 -0.11
N PRO A 24 -1.07 -12.72 -0.62
CA PRO A 24 -0.78 -13.86 0.23
C PRO A 24 0.43 -13.59 1.12
N SER A 25 0.35 -14.08 2.34
CA SER A 25 1.45 -14.08 3.30
C SER A 25 1.75 -15.51 3.74
N ARG A 26 2.86 -15.67 4.44
CA ARG A 26 3.24 -16.97 5.02
C ARG A 26 2.12 -17.49 5.94
N GLY A 27 1.94 -18.79 5.96
CA GLY A 27 0.79 -19.42 6.61
C GLY A 27 -0.48 -19.17 5.80
N SER A 28 -1.60 -18.97 6.47
CA SER A 28 -2.91 -18.71 5.86
C SER A 28 -3.36 -17.25 5.94
N HIS A 29 -2.47 -16.33 6.33
CA HIS A 29 -2.79 -14.93 6.44
C HIS A 29 -2.83 -14.27 5.06
N GLU A 30 -3.82 -13.41 4.84
CA GLU A 30 -3.92 -12.55 3.67
C GLU A 30 -3.69 -11.10 4.09
N ILE A 31 -2.78 -10.42 3.42
CA ILE A 31 -2.41 -9.04 3.73
C ILE A 31 -3.35 -8.10 2.99
N PRO A 32 -4.19 -7.31 3.70
CA PRO A 32 -5.00 -6.30 3.04
C PRO A 32 -4.09 -5.22 2.46
N CYS A 33 -4.33 -4.86 1.22
CA CYS A 33 -3.58 -3.82 0.53
C CYS A 33 -4.53 -2.90 -0.20
N ARG A 34 -4.06 -1.69 -0.51
CA ARG A 34 -4.81 -0.72 -1.29
C ARG A 34 -3.89 -0.06 -2.30
N TYR A 35 -4.31 0.01 -3.56
CA TYR A 35 -3.48 0.62 -4.59
C TYR A 35 -4.19 1.72 -5.34
N PHE A 36 -3.37 2.64 -5.87
CA PHE A 36 -3.74 3.64 -6.86
C PHE A 36 -2.94 3.43 -8.13
N ALA A 37 -3.64 3.37 -9.24
CA ALA A 37 -3.01 3.33 -10.56
C ALA A 37 -2.88 4.75 -11.12
N PRO A 38 -1.89 5.02 -11.99
CA PRO A 38 -1.85 6.28 -12.71
C PRO A 38 -3.11 6.47 -13.56
N LYS A 39 -3.51 7.72 -13.80
CA LYS A 39 -4.75 8.04 -14.53
C LYS A 39 -4.84 7.45 -15.93
N THR A 40 -3.69 7.16 -16.52
CA THR A 40 -3.59 6.54 -17.85
C THR A 40 -3.79 5.04 -17.86
N TYR A 41 -3.87 4.42 -16.68
CA TYR A 41 -4.04 2.98 -16.52
C TYR A 41 -5.41 2.67 -15.93
N THR A 42 -6.17 1.81 -16.61
CA THR A 42 -7.36 1.19 -16.04
C THR A 42 -7.28 -0.32 -16.25
N PRO A 43 -7.80 -1.15 -15.33
CA PRO A 43 -7.80 -2.60 -15.51
C PRO A 43 -8.49 -3.05 -16.81
N GLU A 44 -9.54 -2.33 -17.21
CA GLU A 44 -10.30 -2.61 -18.41
C GLU A 44 -9.53 -2.24 -19.69
N SER A 45 -8.60 -1.33 -19.59
CA SER A 45 -7.81 -0.83 -20.73
C SER A 45 -6.41 -1.45 -20.83
N GLN A 46 -6.14 -2.54 -20.13
CA GLN A 46 -4.84 -3.24 -20.16
C GLN A 46 -4.33 -3.56 -21.57
N ALA A 47 -5.25 -3.75 -22.52
CA ALA A 47 -4.90 -4.05 -23.90
C ALA A 47 -4.57 -2.81 -24.75
N THR A 48 -4.90 -1.59 -24.30
CA THR A 48 -4.84 -0.37 -25.11
C THR A 48 -4.17 0.82 -24.41
N SER A 49 -3.90 0.75 -23.09
CA SER A 49 -3.34 1.86 -22.33
C SER A 49 -1.88 1.64 -21.97
N ILE A 50 -1.23 2.73 -21.64
CA ILE A 50 0.16 2.73 -21.14
C ILE A 50 0.17 2.02 -19.78
N ALA A 51 0.86 0.89 -19.70
CA ALA A 51 1.06 0.18 -18.46
C ALA A 51 1.77 1.07 -17.43
N PRO A 52 1.57 0.84 -16.13
CA PRO A 52 2.36 1.50 -15.10
C PRO A 52 3.86 1.32 -15.36
N LYS A 53 4.64 2.35 -15.11
CA LYS A 53 6.11 2.30 -15.29
C LYS A 53 6.79 1.33 -14.32
N GLY A 54 6.08 0.92 -13.30
CA GLY A 54 6.54 0.00 -12.26
C GLY A 54 5.60 0.06 -11.08
N THR A 55 5.98 -0.59 -10.00
CA THR A 55 5.25 -0.58 -8.73
C THR A 55 6.05 0.12 -7.65
N PHE A 56 5.40 1.00 -6.93
CA PHE A 56 5.90 1.60 -5.71
C PHE A 56 5.18 1.00 -4.51
N MET A 57 5.87 0.26 -3.67
CA MET A 57 5.32 -0.29 -2.44
C MET A 57 5.47 0.73 -1.31
N HIS A 58 4.35 1.12 -0.72
CA HIS A 58 4.28 2.07 0.37
C HIS A 58 3.98 1.36 1.69
N ILE A 59 4.74 1.72 2.72
CA ILE A 59 4.61 1.21 4.08
C ILE A 59 4.17 2.37 4.96
N HIS A 60 2.94 2.33 5.48
CA HIS A 60 2.41 3.42 6.30
C HIS A 60 3.10 3.52 7.65
N GLY A 61 3.13 4.73 8.21
CA GLY A 61 3.64 4.99 9.56
C GLY A 61 2.68 4.51 10.64
N GLY A 62 2.95 4.89 11.89
CA GLY A 62 2.10 4.59 13.03
C GLY A 62 2.77 3.74 14.12
N GLY A 63 4.08 3.57 14.06
CA GLY A 63 4.85 2.89 15.11
C GLY A 63 4.49 1.42 15.28
N TRP A 64 4.03 0.75 14.24
CA TRP A 64 3.59 -0.65 14.23
C TRP A 64 2.32 -0.92 15.07
N VAL A 65 1.62 0.14 15.47
CA VAL A 65 0.44 0.06 16.35
C VAL A 65 -0.78 0.77 15.77
N LEU A 66 -0.58 1.78 14.92
CA LEU A 66 -1.64 2.64 14.39
C LEU A 66 -1.72 2.61 12.88
N PHE A 67 -2.87 3.06 12.37
CA PHE A 67 -3.18 3.24 10.95
C PHE A 67 -3.33 1.93 10.19
N ASP A 68 -3.59 2.05 8.92
CA ASP A 68 -3.81 0.94 8.00
C ASP A 68 -3.48 1.35 6.55
N GLU A 69 -3.70 0.45 5.61
CA GLU A 69 -3.45 0.67 4.19
C GLU A 69 -4.32 1.79 3.56
N LYS A 70 -5.39 2.20 4.24
CA LYS A 70 -6.33 3.22 3.76
C LYS A 70 -6.05 4.61 4.32
N SER A 71 -5.07 4.74 5.19
CA SER A 71 -4.85 5.96 5.96
C SER A 71 -4.24 7.12 5.14
N THR A 72 -3.66 6.84 3.98
CA THR A 72 -2.87 7.80 3.22
C THR A 72 -3.26 7.89 1.74
N ASP A 73 -4.53 7.73 1.42
CA ASP A 73 -5.02 7.73 0.03
C ASP A 73 -4.57 8.94 -0.79
N THR A 74 -4.65 10.14 -0.22
CA THR A 74 -4.24 11.36 -0.91
C THR A 74 -2.77 11.32 -1.33
N LEU A 75 -1.90 10.83 -0.46
CA LEU A 75 -0.48 10.71 -0.74
C LEU A 75 -0.20 9.63 -1.79
N LEU A 76 -0.87 8.48 -1.68
CA LEU A 76 -0.71 7.38 -2.64
C LEU A 76 -1.15 7.80 -4.03
N ASN A 77 -2.30 8.47 -4.14
CA ASN A 77 -2.79 8.99 -5.42
C ASN A 77 -1.83 10.02 -6.01
N PHE A 78 -1.30 10.93 -5.18
CA PHE A 78 -0.29 11.90 -5.62
C PHE A 78 0.95 11.20 -6.18
N TYR A 79 1.48 10.21 -5.49
CA TYR A 79 2.64 9.44 -5.97
C TYR A 79 2.35 8.72 -7.29
N ALA A 80 1.18 8.10 -7.43
CA ALA A 80 0.81 7.43 -8.66
C ALA A 80 0.76 8.40 -9.85
N GLU A 81 0.19 9.59 -9.66
CA GLU A 81 0.12 10.63 -10.70
C GLU A 81 1.48 11.20 -11.06
N GLN A 82 2.35 11.43 -10.08
CA GLN A 82 3.66 12.03 -10.31
C GLN A 82 4.69 11.06 -10.89
N THR A 83 4.64 9.80 -10.49
CA THR A 83 5.63 8.81 -10.91
C THR A 83 5.22 7.99 -12.13
N GLY A 84 3.93 7.90 -12.41
CA GLY A 84 3.39 6.97 -13.40
C GLY A 84 3.47 5.49 -12.96
N CYS A 85 3.75 5.24 -11.69
CA CYS A 85 3.76 3.91 -11.09
C CYS A 85 2.40 3.55 -10.49
N LEU A 86 2.13 2.25 -10.41
CA LEU A 86 1.11 1.76 -9.51
C LEU A 86 1.66 1.85 -8.08
N VAL A 87 0.93 2.52 -7.18
CA VAL A 87 1.34 2.71 -5.79
C VAL A 87 0.47 1.85 -4.89
N ILE A 88 1.07 0.90 -4.18
CA ILE A 88 0.36 -0.05 -3.33
C ILE A 88 0.75 0.13 -1.86
N SER A 89 -0.23 0.34 -1.00
CA SER A 89 -0.07 0.43 0.45
C SER A 89 -0.33 -0.92 1.08
N VAL A 90 0.56 -1.33 1.98
CA VAL A 90 0.51 -2.63 2.65
C VAL A 90 -0.11 -2.50 4.02
N GLY A 91 -1.22 -3.19 4.24
CA GLY A 91 -1.89 -3.26 5.56
C GLY A 91 -1.29 -4.35 6.44
N TYR A 92 -0.06 -4.14 6.88
CA TYR A 92 0.63 -5.09 7.75
C TYR A 92 -0.04 -5.21 9.13
N ARG A 93 0.06 -6.39 9.73
CA ARG A 93 -0.49 -6.65 11.07
C ARG A 93 0.15 -5.77 12.12
N LEU A 94 -0.67 -5.31 13.07
CA LEU A 94 -0.30 -4.33 14.10
C LEU A 94 -0.23 -4.98 15.48
N ALA A 95 0.70 -4.48 16.30
CA ALA A 95 0.73 -4.77 17.72
C ALA A 95 -0.37 -3.96 18.45
N PRO A 96 -0.84 -4.39 19.62
CA PRO A 96 -0.41 -5.58 20.38
C PRO A 96 -1.06 -6.89 19.93
N GLU A 97 -2.11 -6.86 19.08
CA GLU A 97 -2.86 -8.04 18.66
C GLU A 97 -1.97 -9.03 17.93
N ASP A 98 -1.11 -8.52 17.06
CA ASP A 98 -0.14 -9.27 16.29
C ASP A 98 1.28 -8.70 16.54
N PRO A 99 1.95 -9.16 17.60
CA PRO A 99 3.24 -8.60 18.00
C PRO A 99 4.34 -8.92 17.00
N TRP A 100 5.45 -8.17 17.12
CA TRP A 100 6.66 -8.46 16.35
C TRP A 100 6.97 -9.97 16.35
N PRO A 101 7.33 -10.59 15.23
CA PRO A 101 7.71 -9.95 13.95
C PRO A 101 6.61 -9.94 12.86
N LYS A 102 5.36 -10.18 13.19
CA LYS A 102 4.29 -10.41 12.21
C LYS A 102 4.11 -9.27 11.21
N GLY A 103 4.14 -8.03 11.65
CA GLY A 103 4.03 -6.88 10.74
C GLY A 103 5.20 -6.79 9.76
N VAL A 104 6.42 -7.07 10.24
CA VAL A 104 7.62 -7.09 9.39
C VAL A 104 7.56 -8.23 8.37
N GLU A 105 7.09 -9.41 8.80
CA GLU A 105 6.90 -10.56 7.91
C GLU A 105 5.87 -10.26 6.81
N ASP A 106 4.80 -9.54 7.13
CA ASP A 106 3.81 -9.13 6.13
C ASP A 106 4.42 -8.19 5.08
N VAL A 107 5.22 -7.23 5.51
CA VAL A 107 5.91 -6.31 4.58
C VAL A 107 6.89 -7.06 3.68
N GLU A 108 7.66 -7.99 4.25
CA GLU A 108 8.58 -8.84 3.49
C GLU A 108 7.84 -9.69 2.45
N ASP A 109 6.78 -10.37 2.87
CA ASP A 109 5.99 -11.23 2.01
C ASP A 109 5.29 -10.45 0.89
N ALA A 110 4.78 -9.25 1.19
CA ALA A 110 4.22 -8.36 0.19
C ALA A 110 5.27 -7.94 -0.86
N ALA A 111 6.46 -7.55 -0.41
CA ALA A 111 7.55 -7.18 -1.32
C ALA A 111 7.95 -8.35 -2.22
N GLN A 112 8.10 -9.54 -1.66
CA GLN A 112 8.45 -10.73 -2.42
C GLN A 112 7.36 -11.07 -3.45
N TYR A 113 6.10 -11.01 -3.06
CA TYR A 113 4.98 -11.23 -3.98
C TYR A 113 5.01 -10.26 -5.16
N LEU A 114 5.26 -8.97 -4.90
CA LEU A 114 5.31 -7.95 -5.95
C LEU A 114 6.50 -8.17 -6.90
N VAL A 115 7.64 -8.59 -6.40
CA VAL A 115 8.79 -8.95 -7.23
C VAL A 115 8.48 -10.12 -8.15
N GLU A 116 7.84 -11.15 -7.62
CA GLU A 116 7.58 -12.39 -8.36
C GLU A 116 6.39 -12.29 -9.33
N ASN A 117 5.37 -11.48 -8.99
CA ASN A 117 4.09 -11.48 -9.71
C ASN A 117 3.71 -10.14 -10.35
N GLY A 118 4.41 -9.07 -10.06
CA GLY A 118 4.00 -7.74 -10.51
C GLY A 118 3.88 -7.61 -12.04
N ARG A 119 4.80 -8.21 -12.78
CA ARG A 119 4.75 -8.20 -14.25
C ARG A 119 3.53 -8.93 -14.79
N ASP A 120 3.23 -10.11 -14.25
CA ASP A 120 2.09 -10.92 -14.69
C ASP A 120 0.76 -10.26 -14.38
N LYS A 121 0.73 -9.41 -13.35
CA LYS A 121 -0.43 -8.61 -12.98
C LYS A 121 -0.60 -7.35 -13.84
N GLY A 122 0.37 -7.01 -14.68
CA GLY A 122 0.38 -5.78 -15.45
C GLY A 122 0.78 -4.54 -14.64
N TRP A 123 1.36 -4.73 -13.46
CA TRP A 123 1.79 -3.64 -12.57
C TRP A 123 3.24 -3.20 -12.81
N GLY A 124 3.99 -3.99 -13.57
CA GLY A 124 5.41 -3.78 -13.79
C GLY A 124 6.27 -4.30 -12.63
N ASP A 125 7.56 -4.00 -12.70
CA ASP A 125 8.50 -4.41 -11.66
C ASP A 125 8.32 -3.60 -10.38
N LEU A 126 8.62 -4.21 -9.24
CA LEU A 126 8.77 -3.47 -7.99
C LEU A 126 9.99 -2.56 -8.11
N SER A 127 9.73 -1.27 -8.31
CA SER A 127 10.77 -0.26 -8.62
C SER A 127 11.17 0.56 -7.41
N TYR A 128 10.23 0.78 -6.48
CA TYR A 128 10.44 1.61 -5.29
C TYR A 128 9.78 0.98 -4.08
N ILE A 129 10.46 1.10 -2.95
CA ILE A 129 9.90 0.83 -1.62
C ILE A 129 10.13 2.08 -0.79
N GLY A 130 9.08 2.57 -0.17
CA GLY A 130 9.16 3.73 0.70
C GLY A 130 8.10 3.68 1.76
N GLY A 131 8.20 4.58 2.71
CA GLY A 131 7.25 4.62 3.80
C GLY A 131 7.40 5.87 4.65
N GLU A 132 6.58 5.94 5.67
CA GLU A 132 6.57 7.03 6.63
C GLU A 132 7.08 6.53 7.96
N VAL A 133 7.83 7.39 8.63
CA VAL A 133 8.18 7.21 10.05
C VAL A 133 7.25 8.11 10.84
N GLY A 134 6.50 7.52 11.75
CA GLY A 134 5.67 8.29 12.66
C GLY A 134 6.53 9.10 13.63
N ASP A 135 6.17 10.34 13.84
CA ASP A 135 6.77 11.18 14.88
C ASP A 135 6.35 10.70 16.28
#